data_631c3a8fdb98db83dbd5a20a76a34884
#
_entry.id   631c3a8fdb98db83dbd5a20a76a34884
#
_cell.length_a   1.000
_cell.length_b   1.000
_cell.length_c   1.000
_cell.angle_alpha   90.00
_cell.angle_beta   90.00
_cell.angle_gamma   90.00
#
_symmetry.space_group_name_H-M   'P 1'
#
loop_
_entity.id
_entity.type
_entity.pdbx_description
1 polymer ?
#
loop_
_entity_poly.entity_id
_entity_poly.type
_entity_poly.pdbx_seq_one_letter_code
_entity_poly.pdbx_strand_id
1 'polypeptide(L)'
;MMKNEAKPRVYDILARAFAQEDVRTCFALLGDANMNWAARLSEGGCRMIYVRHEHCALAAAMAYSRKNRDVGVATVTCGPGVTQLITALPAAVRAHLPLVVFAGEAPLKSGWYNQELDQAPLITATGAAYHSLHLPERMPVAVRDAFLQARRERRPVVIGVPFDLQARPWDGPADLPRPSHKLLPRPSPVPPHPDDVASAAKLLAGAERVVVLAGLGAVEAGAGAACRALAARTGGLLATTLPARGLFHDDPFCIGISGSYTPEVGLEYLAQADFVIAAGCSLAYHAGGGGQLWPKAKMLQIDIDPVAVSQGQEVARHHLRADARLGVEALTAALPGRNGGRSGSWRSDAMAARIRDSKPDSHAFEIEPGLLDPRHVVEALEKALPRDWEMVNSGGHCSWFFAQMPSRPQEKFLTIREFGAIGNGISFAMGVAAARPERTVVLFDGDGSLMMHVQELETIKRHRLNILIVVMNDGAYGSEVHKFRSEGMPEDGSVFGYCDFAGIARAFGLAGKTFKNLDDLPKLMAEFAASGRAAVWDFHVSDKVVSPTIRRAHPHPATK
;
A
#
# COMPACT_ATOMS: atom_id res chain seq x y z
N MET A 1 5.49 3.97 -56.07
CA MET A 1 6.51 4.50 -55.18
C MET A 1 6.43 3.76 -53.87
N MET A 2 7.32 2.78 -53.64
CA MET A 2 7.47 2.12 -52.34
C MET A 2 7.93 3.21 -51.35
N LYS A 3 7.15 3.51 -50.31
CA LYS A 3 7.61 4.31 -49.18
C LYS A 3 8.82 3.57 -48.59
N ASN A 4 9.99 4.20 -48.70
CA ASN A 4 11.19 3.73 -48.03
C ASN A 4 10.89 3.83 -46.53
N GLU A 5 10.41 2.76 -45.91
CA GLU A 5 10.17 2.76 -44.48
C GLU A 5 11.51 2.96 -43.78
N ALA A 6 11.65 4.06 -43.08
CA ALA A 6 12.85 4.38 -42.34
C ALA A 6 13.15 3.24 -41.35
N LYS A 7 14.40 2.78 -41.33
CA LYS A 7 14.88 1.74 -40.44
C LYS A 7 14.47 2.08 -38.97
N PRO A 8 13.91 1.17 -38.19
CA PRO A 8 13.52 1.45 -36.83
C PRO A 8 14.73 1.90 -36.00
N ARG A 9 14.49 2.72 -34.99
CA ARG A 9 15.50 3.18 -34.03
C ARG A 9 15.54 2.25 -32.83
N VAL A 10 16.59 2.33 -32.03
CA VAL A 10 16.71 1.55 -30.78
C VAL A 10 15.54 1.83 -29.84
N TYR A 11 15.08 3.10 -29.70
CA TYR A 11 13.91 3.43 -28.87
C TYR A 11 12.61 2.76 -29.36
N ASP A 12 12.44 2.50 -30.67
CA ASP A 12 11.29 1.77 -31.22
C ASP A 12 11.31 0.32 -30.74
N ILE A 13 12.49 -0.29 -30.76
CA ILE A 13 12.68 -1.69 -30.34
C ILE A 13 12.53 -1.83 -28.82
N LEU A 14 13.05 -0.89 -28.04
CA LEU A 14 12.88 -0.85 -26.60
C LEU A 14 11.39 -0.71 -26.23
N ALA A 15 10.64 0.18 -26.89
CA ALA A 15 9.20 0.32 -26.66
C ALA A 15 8.44 -0.98 -27.01
N ARG A 16 8.78 -1.64 -28.12
CA ARG A 16 8.21 -2.95 -28.47
C ARG A 16 8.55 -4.04 -27.45
N ALA A 17 9.78 -4.04 -26.90
CA ALA A 17 10.19 -4.99 -25.86
C ALA A 17 9.35 -4.81 -24.57
N PHE A 18 9.09 -3.56 -24.15
CA PHE A 18 8.17 -3.29 -23.03
C PHE A 18 6.72 -3.69 -23.35
N ALA A 19 6.22 -3.39 -24.53
CA ALA A 19 4.88 -3.81 -24.94
C ALA A 19 4.73 -5.35 -24.94
N GLN A 20 5.77 -6.08 -25.30
CA GLN A 20 5.79 -7.55 -25.26
C GLN A 20 5.76 -8.12 -23.83
N GLU A 21 6.18 -7.36 -22.82
CA GLU A 21 6.04 -7.69 -21.40
C GLU A 21 4.64 -7.38 -20.83
N ASP A 22 3.64 -7.13 -21.69
CA ASP A 22 2.26 -6.77 -21.35
C ASP A 22 2.12 -5.44 -20.61
N VAL A 23 3.02 -4.48 -20.87
CA VAL A 23 2.97 -3.14 -20.26
C VAL A 23 1.81 -2.36 -20.87
N ARG A 24 0.69 -2.30 -20.13
CA ARG A 24 -0.54 -1.61 -20.57
C ARG A 24 -0.69 -0.20 -20.03
N THR A 25 0.03 0.12 -18.94
CA THR A 25 0.03 1.45 -18.31
C THR A 25 1.45 1.79 -17.88
N CYS A 26 1.88 3.02 -18.16
CA CYS A 26 3.15 3.57 -17.72
C CYS A 26 2.93 4.96 -17.12
N PHE A 27 3.52 5.21 -15.96
CA PHE A 27 3.49 6.51 -15.30
C PHE A 27 4.76 7.27 -15.66
N ALA A 28 4.63 8.51 -16.15
CA ALA A 28 5.72 9.16 -16.86
C ALA A 28 5.86 10.64 -16.49
N LEU A 29 7.10 11.07 -16.31
CA LEU A 29 7.50 12.45 -16.51
C LEU A 29 8.57 12.50 -17.61
N LEU A 30 8.31 13.29 -18.65
CA LEU A 30 9.14 13.29 -19.85
C LEU A 30 10.28 14.30 -19.76
N GLY A 31 11.41 13.90 -20.33
CA GLY A 31 12.55 14.74 -20.63
C GLY A 31 13.32 14.15 -21.82
N ASP A 32 14.46 14.73 -22.18
CA ASP A 32 15.21 14.38 -23.39
C ASP A 32 15.56 12.88 -23.47
N ALA A 33 15.86 12.29 -22.32
CA ALA A 33 16.40 10.94 -22.26
C ALA A 33 15.32 9.82 -22.24
N ASN A 34 14.02 10.13 -22.26
CA ASN A 34 12.95 9.12 -22.28
C ASN A 34 11.78 9.44 -23.20
N MET A 35 11.67 10.69 -23.72
CA MET A 35 10.47 11.13 -24.46
C MET A 35 10.21 10.33 -25.73
N ASN A 36 11.24 9.99 -26.52
CA ASN A 36 11.08 9.25 -27.77
C ASN A 36 10.58 7.82 -27.51
N TRP A 37 11.20 7.13 -26.54
CA TRP A 37 10.77 5.81 -26.11
C TRP A 37 9.33 5.82 -25.61
N ALA A 38 8.96 6.80 -24.76
CA ALA A 38 7.61 6.94 -24.21
C ALA A 38 6.56 7.19 -25.30
N ALA A 39 6.87 8.03 -26.30
CA ALA A 39 5.99 8.26 -27.43
C ALA A 39 5.72 6.97 -28.22
N ARG A 40 6.75 6.17 -28.50
CA ARG A 40 6.60 4.90 -29.22
C ARG A 40 5.85 3.84 -28.39
N LEU A 41 6.06 3.81 -27.08
CA LEU A 41 5.30 2.92 -26.20
C LEU A 41 3.81 3.30 -26.20
N SER A 42 3.50 4.60 -26.18
CA SER A 42 2.15 5.12 -26.30
C SER A 42 1.49 4.77 -27.64
N GLU A 43 2.20 4.96 -28.75
CA GLU A 43 1.73 4.57 -30.09
C GLU A 43 1.47 3.06 -30.19
N GLY A 44 2.23 2.25 -29.44
CA GLY A 44 2.03 0.80 -29.29
C GLY A 44 0.81 0.40 -28.44
N GLY A 45 0.02 1.36 -27.95
CA GLY A 45 -1.22 1.13 -27.21
C GLY A 45 -1.07 1.16 -25.68
N CYS A 46 0.10 1.47 -25.13
CA CYS A 46 0.27 1.66 -23.71
C CYS A 46 -0.39 2.98 -23.26
N ARG A 47 -1.23 2.91 -22.23
CA ARG A 47 -1.82 4.09 -21.59
C ARG A 47 -0.76 4.83 -20.79
N MET A 48 -0.38 6.02 -21.24
CA MET A 48 0.56 6.88 -20.52
C MET A 48 -0.19 7.78 -19.54
N ILE A 49 0.22 7.78 -18.27
CA ILE A 49 -0.24 8.73 -17.24
C ILE A 49 0.90 9.70 -16.97
N TYR A 50 0.79 10.91 -17.52
CA TYR A 50 1.81 11.95 -17.38
C TYR A 50 1.60 12.72 -16.08
N VAL A 51 2.52 12.58 -15.15
CA VAL A 51 2.52 13.19 -13.82
C VAL A 51 3.23 14.55 -13.80
N ARG A 52 3.25 15.23 -12.66
CA ARG A 52 3.92 16.52 -12.43
C ARG A 52 5.17 16.41 -11.58
N HIS A 53 5.45 15.22 -11.04
CA HIS A 53 6.64 14.94 -10.25
C HIS A 53 7.05 13.47 -10.43
N GLU A 54 8.33 13.20 -10.60
CA GLU A 54 8.87 11.84 -10.88
C GLU A 54 8.59 10.86 -9.73
N HIS A 55 8.69 11.34 -8.49
CA HIS A 55 8.28 10.56 -7.33
C HIS A 55 6.85 10.01 -7.49
N CYS A 56 5.93 10.85 -7.98
CA CYS A 56 4.54 10.48 -8.20
C CYS A 56 4.37 9.43 -9.31
N ALA A 57 5.24 9.44 -10.34
CA ALA A 57 5.25 8.38 -11.35
C ALA A 57 5.54 7.01 -10.72
N LEU A 58 6.60 6.93 -9.92
CA LEU A 58 6.98 5.67 -9.28
C LEU A 58 5.97 5.24 -8.22
N ALA A 59 5.49 6.17 -7.39
CA ALA A 59 4.49 5.88 -6.36
C ALA A 59 3.16 5.39 -6.97
N ALA A 60 2.71 5.97 -8.09
CA ALA A 60 1.54 5.48 -8.82
C ALA A 60 1.77 4.08 -9.41
N ALA A 61 2.96 3.81 -9.96
CA ALA A 61 3.34 2.48 -10.43
C ALA A 61 3.35 1.44 -9.29
N MET A 62 3.73 1.82 -8.06
CA MET A 62 3.65 0.95 -6.87
C MET A 62 2.21 0.52 -6.59
N ALA A 63 1.28 1.47 -6.56
CA ALA A 63 -0.13 1.18 -6.31
C ALA A 63 -0.76 0.34 -7.43
N TYR A 64 -0.42 0.64 -8.68
CA TYR A 64 -0.83 -0.13 -9.85
C TYR A 64 -0.34 -1.59 -9.76
N SER A 65 0.94 -1.79 -9.44
CA SER A 65 1.55 -3.11 -9.24
C SER A 65 0.85 -3.91 -8.12
N ARG A 66 0.62 -3.29 -6.96
CA ARG A 66 -0.06 -3.93 -5.83
C ARG A 66 -1.47 -4.39 -6.19
N LYS A 67 -2.23 -3.57 -6.92
CA LYS A 67 -3.61 -3.87 -7.31
C LYS A 67 -3.70 -4.95 -8.39
N ASN A 68 -2.78 -4.97 -9.34
CA ASN A 68 -2.78 -5.94 -10.44
C ASN A 68 -1.98 -7.21 -10.12
N ARG A 69 -1.18 -7.20 -9.05
CA ARG A 69 -0.25 -8.28 -8.70
C ARG A 69 0.71 -8.59 -9.84
N ASP A 70 1.15 -7.54 -10.54
CA ASP A 70 2.05 -7.62 -11.68
C ASP A 70 3.04 -6.45 -11.67
N VAL A 71 3.97 -6.44 -12.64
CA VAL A 71 5.01 -5.40 -12.73
C VAL A 71 4.40 -4.06 -13.05
N GLY A 72 4.64 -3.07 -12.18
CA GLY A 72 4.34 -1.66 -12.45
C GLY A 72 5.48 -1.00 -13.22
N VAL A 73 5.14 -0.08 -14.13
CA VAL A 73 6.14 0.59 -14.96
C VAL A 73 6.07 2.10 -14.79
N ALA A 74 7.24 2.72 -14.58
CA ALA A 74 7.41 4.16 -14.57
C ALA A 74 8.56 4.56 -15.50
N THR A 75 8.58 5.85 -15.91
CA THR A 75 9.69 6.41 -16.68
C THR A 75 9.97 7.84 -16.28
N VAL A 76 11.27 8.15 -16.20
CA VAL A 76 11.80 9.46 -15.88
C VAL A 76 13.04 9.77 -16.74
N THR A 77 13.39 11.04 -16.87
CA THR A 77 14.66 11.42 -17.55
C THR A 77 15.86 11.08 -16.68
N CYS A 78 17.05 11.20 -17.25
CA CYS A 78 18.32 11.02 -16.53
C CYS A 78 18.57 12.12 -15.48
N GLY A 79 19.56 11.93 -14.63
CA GLY A 79 20.04 12.90 -13.65
C GLY A 79 18.92 13.36 -12.69
N PRO A 80 18.41 14.59 -12.83
CA PRO A 80 17.40 15.15 -11.93
C PRO A 80 16.13 14.29 -11.84
N GLY A 81 15.69 13.66 -12.94
CA GLY A 81 14.53 12.78 -12.90
C GLY A 81 14.76 11.53 -12.04
N VAL A 82 15.96 10.94 -12.13
CA VAL A 82 16.31 9.76 -11.32
C VAL A 82 16.47 10.11 -9.84
N THR A 83 17.04 11.27 -9.51
CA THR A 83 17.22 11.68 -8.11
C THR A 83 15.89 11.84 -7.35
N GLN A 84 14.82 12.22 -8.05
CA GLN A 84 13.49 12.34 -7.46
C GLN A 84 12.81 11.00 -7.10
N LEU A 85 13.40 9.87 -7.50
CA LEU A 85 12.86 8.53 -7.17
C LEU A 85 13.30 8.01 -5.79
N ILE A 86 14.23 8.69 -5.12
CA ILE A 86 14.99 8.14 -3.97
C ILE A 86 14.10 7.83 -2.75
N THR A 87 13.00 8.53 -2.55
CA THR A 87 12.05 8.18 -1.48
C THR A 87 11.13 7.01 -1.87
N ALA A 88 10.70 6.94 -3.12
CA ALA A 88 9.75 5.91 -3.57
C ALA A 88 10.41 4.54 -3.77
N LEU A 89 11.68 4.50 -4.21
CA LEU A 89 12.41 3.24 -4.42
C LEU A 89 12.52 2.37 -3.15
N PRO A 90 13.06 2.86 -2.00
CA PRO A 90 13.12 2.05 -0.79
C PRO A 90 11.73 1.69 -0.24
N ALA A 91 10.71 2.53 -0.47
CA ALA A 91 9.34 2.19 -0.15
C ALA A 91 8.87 0.97 -0.95
N ALA A 92 9.14 0.94 -2.25
CA ALA A 92 8.80 -0.18 -3.12
C ALA A 92 9.61 -1.46 -2.80
N VAL A 93 10.89 -1.33 -2.46
CA VAL A 93 11.75 -2.45 -2.01
C VAL A 93 11.17 -3.09 -0.76
N ARG A 94 10.87 -2.29 0.27
CA ARG A 94 10.29 -2.78 1.55
C ARG A 94 8.89 -3.34 1.40
N ALA A 95 8.13 -2.81 0.42
CA ALA A 95 6.79 -3.29 0.09
C ALA A 95 6.79 -4.53 -0.82
N HIS A 96 7.97 -5.04 -1.19
CA HIS A 96 8.15 -6.18 -2.09
C HIS A 96 7.36 -6.04 -3.39
N LEU A 97 7.47 -4.87 -4.04
CA LEU A 97 6.73 -4.57 -5.26
C LEU A 97 7.62 -4.76 -6.50
N PRO A 98 7.20 -5.61 -7.46
CA PRO A 98 7.88 -5.73 -8.73
C PRO A 98 7.64 -4.48 -9.57
N LEU A 99 8.69 -3.71 -9.85
CA LEU A 99 8.63 -2.52 -10.68
C LEU A 99 9.76 -2.55 -11.71
N VAL A 100 9.51 -1.98 -12.89
CA VAL A 100 10.55 -1.65 -13.86
C VAL A 100 10.48 -0.16 -14.16
N VAL A 101 11.60 0.53 -13.99
CA VAL A 101 11.72 1.95 -14.31
C VAL A 101 12.62 2.09 -15.52
N PHE A 102 12.08 2.67 -16.61
CA PHE A 102 12.90 3.11 -17.72
C PHE A 102 13.43 4.52 -17.41
N ALA A 103 14.74 4.61 -17.21
CA ALA A 103 15.43 5.87 -17.02
C ALA A 103 16.40 6.10 -18.17
N GLY A 104 16.57 7.35 -18.58
CA GLY A 104 17.65 7.69 -19.48
C GLY A 104 18.99 7.75 -18.75
N GLU A 105 20.06 7.73 -19.53
CA GLU A 105 21.40 8.13 -19.10
C GLU A 105 21.92 9.24 -19.98
N ALA A 106 22.93 9.97 -19.49
CA ALA A 106 23.66 10.95 -20.26
C ALA A 106 24.26 10.34 -21.56
N PRO A 107 24.43 11.11 -22.63
CA PRO A 107 24.95 10.59 -23.88
C PRO A 107 26.44 10.19 -23.74
N LEU A 108 26.79 9.00 -24.24
CA LEU A 108 28.15 8.46 -24.14
C LEU A 108 29.18 9.23 -24.98
N LYS A 109 28.72 9.92 -26.04
CA LYS A 109 29.60 10.63 -26.96
C LYS A 109 29.82 12.10 -26.59
N SER A 110 29.13 12.61 -25.61
CA SER A 110 29.27 13.98 -25.14
C SER A 110 30.42 14.05 -24.12
N GLY A 111 31.32 15.01 -24.27
CA GLY A 111 32.34 15.28 -23.27
C GLY A 111 31.80 16.00 -22.03
N TRP A 112 30.56 16.50 -22.08
CA TRP A 112 29.83 17.14 -20.99
C TRP A 112 28.33 17.13 -21.26
N TYR A 113 27.55 16.87 -20.23
CA TYR A 113 26.11 16.99 -20.27
C TYR A 113 25.58 17.47 -18.89
N ASN A 114 24.75 18.50 -18.90
CA ASN A 114 24.29 19.19 -17.67
C ASN A 114 23.48 18.32 -16.70
N GLN A 115 22.90 17.22 -17.18
CA GLN A 115 22.13 16.25 -16.35
C GLN A 115 22.93 14.97 -16.09
N GLU A 116 24.23 14.96 -16.38
CA GLU A 116 25.08 13.79 -16.13
C GLU A 116 25.21 13.51 -14.64
N LEU A 117 25.00 12.26 -14.30
CA LEU A 117 25.09 11.73 -12.95
C LEU A 117 25.42 10.24 -13.01
N ASP A 118 26.33 9.77 -12.16
CA ASP A 118 26.45 8.33 -11.91
C ASP A 118 25.23 7.85 -11.10
N GLN A 119 24.27 7.27 -11.82
CA GLN A 119 22.98 6.87 -11.26
C GLN A 119 23.04 5.54 -10.48
N ALA A 120 24.00 4.67 -10.82
CA ALA A 120 24.07 3.32 -10.28
C ALA A 120 24.25 3.28 -8.75
N PRO A 121 25.22 4.01 -8.13
CA PRO A 121 25.37 4.02 -6.67
C PRO A 121 24.13 4.56 -5.96
N LEU A 122 23.51 5.61 -6.53
CA LEU A 122 22.33 6.23 -5.95
C LEU A 122 21.14 5.26 -5.89
N ILE A 123 20.89 4.55 -6.98
CA ILE A 123 19.77 3.59 -7.06
C ILE A 123 20.05 2.36 -6.20
N THR A 124 21.25 1.79 -6.27
CA THR A 124 21.58 0.56 -5.53
C THR A 124 21.57 0.77 -4.01
N ALA A 125 21.91 1.98 -3.53
CA ALA A 125 21.78 2.34 -2.12
C ALA A 125 20.34 2.26 -1.58
N THR A 126 19.32 2.35 -2.45
CA THR A 126 17.92 2.19 -2.08
C THR A 126 17.48 0.73 -1.92
N GLY A 127 18.31 -0.23 -2.34
CA GLY A 127 17.99 -1.65 -2.44
C GLY A 127 17.36 -2.07 -3.77
N ALA A 128 17.11 -1.13 -4.70
CA ALA A 128 16.69 -1.43 -6.07
C ALA A 128 17.87 -1.96 -6.90
N ALA A 129 17.58 -2.71 -7.96
CA ALA A 129 18.58 -3.09 -8.95
C ALA A 129 18.75 -1.99 -10.01
N TYR A 130 19.95 -1.86 -10.55
CA TYR A 130 20.26 -0.95 -11.65
C TYR A 130 21.00 -1.66 -12.76
N HIS A 131 20.57 -1.46 -14.01
CA HIS A 131 21.20 -1.98 -15.21
C HIS A 131 21.43 -0.85 -16.21
N SER A 132 22.70 -0.54 -16.47
CA SER A 132 23.08 0.37 -17.54
C SER A 132 23.23 -0.39 -18.85
N LEU A 133 22.53 0.02 -19.89
CA LEU A 133 22.45 -0.68 -21.17
C LEU A 133 23.24 0.06 -22.26
N HIS A 134 24.47 -0.37 -22.51
CA HIS A 134 25.37 0.28 -23.47
C HIS A 134 25.50 -0.46 -24.81
N LEU A 135 24.99 -1.68 -24.91
CA LEU A 135 25.09 -2.51 -26.12
C LEU A 135 23.71 -2.69 -26.76
N PRO A 136 23.38 -1.92 -27.83
CA PRO A 136 22.02 -1.91 -28.41
C PRO A 136 21.49 -3.29 -28.74
N GLU A 137 22.28 -4.18 -29.34
CA GLU A 137 21.87 -5.50 -29.80
C GLU A 137 21.38 -6.40 -28.64
N ARG A 138 21.82 -6.12 -27.41
CA ARG A 138 21.44 -6.86 -26.21
C ARG A 138 20.30 -6.21 -25.41
N MET A 139 19.91 -4.99 -25.74
CA MET A 139 18.91 -4.25 -24.98
C MET A 139 17.55 -4.95 -24.88
N PRO A 140 16.99 -5.60 -25.93
CA PRO A 140 15.73 -6.32 -25.80
C PRO A 140 15.81 -7.50 -24.82
N VAL A 141 16.94 -8.20 -24.78
CA VAL A 141 17.19 -9.29 -23.82
C VAL A 141 17.31 -8.71 -22.40
N ALA A 142 18.02 -7.61 -22.24
CA ALA A 142 18.18 -6.95 -20.94
C ALA A 142 16.86 -6.40 -20.39
N VAL A 143 15.98 -5.87 -21.25
CA VAL A 143 14.59 -5.49 -20.85
C VAL A 143 13.85 -6.72 -20.30
N ARG A 144 13.80 -7.82 -21.06
CA ARG A 144 13.16 -9.06 -20.57
C ARG A 144 13.76 -9.52 -19.25
N ASP A 145 15.09 -9.48 -19.09
CA ASP A 145 15.77 -9.94 -17.87
C ASP A 145 15.49 -9.02 -16.68
N ALA A 146 15.31 -7.71 -16.90
CA ALA A 146 14.88 -6.76 -15.86
C ALA A 146 13.45 -7.07 -15.37
N PHE A 147 12.53 -7.35 -16.28
CA PHE A 147 11.17 -7.80 -15.90
C PHE A 147 11.20 -9.15 -15.17
N LEU A 148 12.02 -10.10 -15.64
CA LEU A 148 12.22 -11.38 -14.98
C LEU A 148 12.77 -11.20 -13.55
N GLN A 149 13.76 -10.33 -13.38
CA GLN A 149 14.35 -10.02 -12.08
C GLN A 149 13.33 -9.36 -11.16
N ALA A 150 12.61 -8.34 -11.64
CA ALA A 150 11.57 -7.67 -10.85
C ALA A 150 10.51 -8.65 -10.34
N ARG A 151 10.03 -9.58 -11.20
CA ARG A 151 9.05 -10.61 -10.82
C ARG A 151 9.59 -11.59 -9.80
N ARG A 152 10.83 -12.10 -9.98
CA ARG A 152 11.47 -13.10 -9.10
C ARG A 152 11.81 -12.54 -7.74
N GLU A 153 12.43 -11.36 -7.72
CA GLU A 153 12.96 -10.75 -6.51
C GLU A 153 11.94 -9.87 -5.80
N ARG A 154 10.81 -9.60 -6.46
CA ARG A 154 9.76 -8.70 -5.96
C ARG A 154 10.34 -7.38 -5.48
N ARG A 155 11.16 -6.75 -6.32
CA ARG A 155 11.75 -5.44 -6.05
C ARG A 155 11.88 -4.61 -7.33
N PRO A 156 12.08 -3.28 -7.21
CA PRO A 156 12.31 -2.42 -8.35
C PRO A 156 13.62 -2.74 -9.08
N VAL A 157 13.55 -2.66 -10.42
CA VAL A 157 14.69 -2.69 -11.33
C VAL A 157 14.67 -1.43 -12.17
N VAL A 158 15.73 -0.65 -12.14
CA VAL A 158 15.90 0.56 -12.96
C VAL A 158 16.81 0.23 -14.12
N ILE A 159 16.36 0.56 -15.33
CA ILE A 159 17.12 0.41 -16.58
C ILE A 159 17.58 1.80 -17.02
N GLY A 160 18.89 2.02 -17.05
CA GLY A 160 19.53 3.22 -17.60
C GLY A 160 19.90 3.00 -19.05
N VAL A 161 19.50 3.91 -19.95
CA VAL A 161 19.82 3.82 -21.37
C VAL A 161 20.31 5.17 -21.87
N PRO A 162 21.59 5.30 -22.32
CA PRO A 162 22.09 6.53 -22.90
C PRO A 162 21.26 6.99 -24.09
N PHE A 163 20.80 8.25 -24.06
CA PHE A 163 19.81 8.67 -25.04
C PHE A 163 20.38 8.84 -26.47
N ASP A 164 21.69 9.04 -26.62
CA ASP A 164 22.34 9.01 -27.94
C ASP A 164 22.35 7.61 -28.57
N LEU A 165 22.39 6.55 -27.72
CA LEU A 165 22.22 5.17 -28.20
C LEU A 165 20.77 4.89 -28.61
N GLN A 166 19.79 5.45 -27.86
CA GLN A 166 18.38 5.28 -28.19
C GLN A 166 18.03 5.77 -29.59
N ALA A 167 18.67 6.83 -30.06
CA ALA A 167 18.42 7.43 -31.36
C ALA A 167 19.10 6.71 -32.53
N ARG A 168 19.95 5.71 -32.29
CA ARG A 168 20.64 4.97 -33.37
C ARG A 168 19.66 4.11 -34.18
N PRO A 169 19.94 3.93 -35.49
CA PRO A 169 19.28 2.90 -36.29
C PRO A 169 19.46 1.52 -35.65
N TRP A 170 18.44 0.71 -35.68
CA TRP A 170 18.48 -0.68 -35.21
C TRP A 170 19.14 -1.59 -36.23
N ASP A 171 20.22 -2.27 -35.85
CA ASP A 171 20.95 -3.24 -36.64
C ASP A 171 20.90 -4.67 -36.10
N GLY A 172 20.11 -4.88 -35.01
CA GLY A 172 19.97 -6.17 -34.37
C GLY A 172 18.87 -7.06 -34.99
N PRO A 173 18.55 -8.20 -34.35
CA PRO A 173 17.51 -9.13 -34.80
C PRO A 173 16.14 -8.46 -34.91
N ALA A 174 15.35 -8.90 -35.90
CA ALA A 174 13.96 -8.45 -36.06
C ALA A 174 13.04 -8.99 -34.96
N ASP A 175 13.32 -10.21 -34.50
CA ASP A 175 12.53 -10.90 -33.48
C ASP A 175 12.98 -10.51 -32.06
N LEU A 176 11.99 -10.24 -31.21
CA LEU A 176 12.23 -9.97 -29.81
C LEU A 176 12.33 -11.27 -29.00
N PRO A 177 13.06 -11.27 -27.87
CA PRO A 177 13.14 -12.45 -27.02
C PRO A 177 11.78 -12.80 -26.43
N ARG A 178 11.54 -14.08 -26.13
CA ARG A 178 10.34 -14.53 -25.43
C ARG A 178 10.16 -13.74 -24.11
N PRO A 179 8.95 -13.19 -23.81
CA PRO A 179 8.75 -12.32 -22.65
C PRO A 179 8.90 -13.08 -21.32
N SER A 180 9.27 -12.32 -20.28
CA SER A 180 9.63 -12.87 -18.96
C SER A 180 8.51 -13.68 -18.30
N HIS A 181 7.27 -13.25 -18.43
CA HIS A 181 6.11 -13.92 -17.84
C HIS A 181 5.84 -15.30 -18.43
N LYS A 182 6.41 -15.62 -19.61
CA LYS A 182 6.35 -16.95 -20.22
C LYS A 182 7.56 -17.83 -19.85
N LEU A 183 8.56 -17.28 -19.17
CA LEU A 183 9.75 -18.02 -18.74
C LEU A 183 9.64 -18.55 -17.31
N LEU A 184 8.90 -17.84 -16.45
CA LEU A 184 8.72 -18.25 -15.06
C LEU A 184 7.68 -19.37 -14.96
N PRO A 185 8.03 -20.52 -14.37
CA PRO A 185 7.03 -21.47 -13.93
C PRO A 185 6.20 -20.81 -12.81
N ARG A 186 4.93 -21.13 -12.72
CA ARG A 186 4.14 -20.77 -11.53
C ARG A 186 4.72 -21.52 -10.34
N PRO A 187 5.23 -20.84 -9.30
CA PRO A 187 5.76 -21.52 -8.13
C PRO A 187 4.62 -22.29 -7.45
N SER A 188 4.86 -23.56 -7.12
CA SER A 188 3.94 -24.31 -6.27
C SER A 188 3.99 -23.75 -4.85
N PRO A 189 2.83 -23.64 -4.16
CA PRO A 189 2.81 -23.27 -2.75
C PRO A 189 3.66 -24.24 -1.91
N VAL A 190 4.35 -23.72 -0.90
CA VAL A 190 5.21 -24.53 0.00
C VAL A 190 4.33 -25.30 0.97
N PRO A 191 4.26 -26.64 0.92
CA PRO A 191 3.51 -27.43 1.89
C PRO A 191 4.25 -27.48 3.23
N PRO A 192 3.55 -27.59 4.38
CA PRO A 192 4.20 -27.76 5.67
C PRO A 192 4.77 -29.17 5.83
N HIS A 193 5.85 -29.31 6.64
CA HIS A 193 6.35 -30.60 7.02
C HIS A 193 5.41 -31.28 8.04
N PRO A 194 5.05 -32.57 7.90
CA PRO A 194 4.10 -33.23 8.80
C PRO A 194 4.47 -33.20 10.29
N ASP A 195 5.75 -33.36 10.64
CA ASP A 195 6.21 -33.31 12.02
C ASP A 195 6.09 -31.92 12.64
N ASP A 196 6.31 -30.87 11.84
CA ASP A 196 6.13 -29.49 12.29
C ASP A 196 4.64 -29.20 12.54
N VAL A 197 3.75 -29.75 11.69
CA VAL A 197 2.30 -29.66 11.89
C VAL A 197 1.88 -30.37 13.17
N ALA A 198 2.39 -31.58 13.42
CA ALA A 198 2.09 -32.33 14.65
C ALA A 198 2.58 -31.59 15.90
N SER A 199 3.77 -30.99 15.83
CA SER A 199 4.34 -30.19 16.91
C SER A 199 3.50 -28.93 17.17
N ALA A 200 3.10 -28.22 16.12
CA ALA A 200 2.23 -27.04 16.20
C ALA A 200 0.84 -27.40 16.79
N ALA A 201 0.25 -28.50 16.34
CA ALA A 201 -1.04 -28.98 16.87
C ALA A 201 -0.95 -29.33 18.37
N LYS A 202 0.14 -29.96 18.82
CA LYS A 202 0.38 -30.25 20.23
C LYS A 202 0.51 -28.96 21.07
N LEU A 203 1.20 -27.93 20.55
CA LEU A 203 1.31 -26.64 21.21
C LEU A 203 -0.06 -25.98 21.40
N LEU A 204 -0.93 -26.09 20.39
CA LEU A 204 -2.26 -25.46 20.37
C LEU A 204 -3.30 -26.23 21.20
N ALA A 205 -3.09 -27.51 21.48
CA ALA A 205 -4.07 -28.38 22.14
C ALA A 205 -4.53 -27.87 23.51
N GLY A 206 -3.65 -27.19 24.26
CA GLY A 206 -3.94 -26.63 25.58
C GLY A 206 -4.43 -25.19 25.60
N ALA A 207 -4.51 -24.52 24.44
CA ALA A 207 -4.90 -23.12 24.35
C ALA A 207 -6.40 -22.94 24.48
N GLU A 208 -6.84 -21.93 25.24
CA GLU A 208 -8.24 -21.61 25.49
C GLU A 208 -8.69 -20.33 24.78
N ARG A 209 -7.77 -19.35 24.70
CA ARG A 209 -8.03 -17.99 24.20
C ARG A 209 -7.18 -17.71 22.97
N VAL A 210 -7.58 -18.33 21.86
CA VAL A 210 -6.82 -18.28 20.59
C VAL A 210 -7.22 -17.07 19.77
N VAL A 211 -6.23 -16.37 19.20
CA VAL A 211 -6.42 -15.37 18.14
C VAL A 211 -5.70 -15.82 16.87
N VAL A 212 -6.41 -15.83 15.75
CA VAL A 212 -5.83 -16.05 14.41
C VAL A 212 -5.61 -14.68 13.77
N LEU A 213 -4.35 -14.31 13.63
CA LEU A 213 -3.89 -13.05 13.04
C LEU A 213 -3.47 -13.27 11.59
N ALA A 214 -4.22 -12.73 10.63
CA ALA A 214 -3.89 -12.82 9.22
C ALA A 214 -3.09 -11.60 8.74
N GLY A 215 -1.97 -11.84 8.07
CA GLY A 215 -1.16 -10.82 7.40
C GLY A 215 -1.39 -10.76 5.90
N LEU A 216 -0.58 -9.94 5.19
CA LEU A 216 -0.65 -9.80 3.74
C LEU A 216 -0.37 -11.14 3.02
N GLY A 217 0.53 -11.98 3.56
CA GLY A 217 0.81 -13.32 3.02
C GLY A 217 -0.42 -14.22 3.05
N ALA A 218 -1.29 -14.10 4.07
CA ALA A 218 -2.55 -14.83 4.09
C ALA A 218 -3.53 -14.36 3.00
N VAL A 219 -3.53 -13.05 2.68
CA VAL A 219 -4.31 -12.50 1.56
C VAL A 219 -3.77 -13.02 0.22
N GLU A 220 -2.45 -13.00 0.04
CA GLU A 220 -1.80 -13.45 -1.20
C GLU A 220 -2.00 -14.95 -1.45
N ALA A 221 -1.98 -15.76 -0.37
CA ALA A 221 -2.24 -17.20 -0.41
C ALA A 221 -3.73 -17.57 -0.52
N GLY A 222 -4.65 -16.61 -0.39
CA GLY A 222 -6.09 -16.90 -0.35
C GLY A 222 -6.53 -17.66 0.91
N ALA A 223 -5.85 -17.44 2.05
CA ALA A 223 -6.04 -18.19 3.30
C ALA A 223 -7.27 -17.77 4.12
N GLY A 224 -8.09 -16.80 3.67
CA GLY A 224 -9.19 -16.25 4.46
C GLY A 224 -10.16 -17.30 4.99
N ALA A 225 -10.65 -18.20 4.14
CA ALA A 225 -11.54 -19.29 4.54
C ALA A 225 -10.87 -20.28 5.51
N ALA A 226 -9.60 -20.63 5.28
CA ALA A 226 -8.84 -21.51 6.17
C ALA A 226 -8.65 -20.88 7.57
N CYS A 227 -8.32 -19.57 7.63
CA CYS A 227 -8.22 -18.85 8.91
C CYS A 227 -9.54 -18.84 9.69
N ARG A 228 -10.68 -18.61 9.01
CA ARG A 228 -12.02 -18.70 9.64
C ARG A 228 -12.30 -20.11 10.16
N ALA A 229 -11.97 -21.15 9.39
CA ALA A 229 -12.14 -22.54 9.80
C ALA A 229 -11.28 -22.87 11.04
N LEU A 230 -10.02 -22.42 11.08
CA LEU A 230 -9.14 -22.60 12.22
C LEU A 230 -9.67 -21.87 13.45
N ALA A 231 -10.12 -20.62 13.31
CA ALA A 231 -10.71 -19.85 14.40
C ALA A 231 -11.99 -20.52 14.93
N ALA A 232 -12.86 -21.01 14.05
CA ALA A 232 -14.04 -21.78 14.46
C ALA A 232 -13.65 -23.08 15.18
N ARG A 233 -12.65 -23.81 14.66
CA ARG A 233 -12.16 -25.07 15.26
C ARG A 233 -11.58 -24.88 16.66
N THR A 234 -10.90 -23.76 16.90
CA THR A 234 -10.28 -23.42 18.19
C THR A 234 -11.22 -22.67 19.13
N GLY A 235 -12.37 -22.19 18.66
CA GLY A 235 -13.26 -21.26 19.39
C GLY A 235 -12.64 -19.87 19.55
N GLY A 236 -11.66 -19.52 18.70
CA GLY A 236 -10.88 -18.31 18.78
C GLY A 236 -11.46 -17.13 18.00
N LEU A 237 -10.83 -15.97 18.16
CA LEU A 237 -11.14 -14.72 17.46
C LEU A 237 -10.25 -14.53 16.24
N LEU A 238 -10.66 -13.62 15.37
CA LEU A 238 -9.93 -13.24 14.16
C LEU A 238 -9.39 -11.82 14.28
N ALA A 239 -8.19 -11.59 13.79
CA ALA A 239 -7.58 -10.27 13.65
C ALA A 239 -6.81 -10.16 12.32
N THR A 240 -6.55 -8.95 11.85
CA THR A 240 -5.75 -8.73 10.65
C THR A 240 -4.62 -7.75 10.93
N THR A 241 -3.55 -7.80 10.14
CA THR A 241 -2.64 -6.66 10.04
C THR A 241 -3.26 -5.57 9.17
N LEU A 242 -2.74 -4.33 9.22
CA LEU A 242 -3.26 -3.22 8.42
C LEU A 242 -3.33 -3.52 6.90
N PRO A 243 -2.33 -4.14 6.25
CA PRO A 243 -2.43 -4.51 4.82
C PRO A 243 -3.47 -5.60 4.52
N ALA A 244 -3.85 -6.40 5.51
CA ALA A 244 -4.84 -7.47 5.38
C ALA A 244 -6.24 -7.07 5.87
N ARG A 245 -6.44 -5.81 6.31
CA ARG A 245 -7.76 -5.36 6.80
C ARG A 245 -8.85 -5.65 5.78
N GLY A 246 -10.03 -5.99 6.30
CA GLY A 246 -11.16 -6.37 5.45
C GLY A 246 -11.20 -7.86 5.06
N LEU A 247 -10.15 -8.65 5.31
CA LEU A 247 -10.15 -10.10 5.03
C LEU A 247 -11.29 -10.84 5.78
N PHE A 248 -11.67 -10.31 6.93
CA PHE A 248 -12.74 -10.85 7.77
C PHE A 248 -13.86 -9.82 8.03
N HIS A 249 -14.13 -8.94 7.05
CA HIS A 249 -15.09 -7.82 7.19
C HIS A 249 -16.53 -8.24 7.50
N ASP A 250 -16.88 -9.47 7.19
CA ASP A 250 -18.21 -10.08 7.38
C ASP A 250 -18.25 -11.12 8.52
N ASP A 251 -17.14 -11.30 9.27
CA ASP A 251 -17.09 -12.26 10.38
C ASP A 251 -17.37 -11.55 11.71
N PRO A 252 -18.41 -11.97 12.47
CA PRO A 252 -18.79 -11.33 13.73
C PRO A 252 -17.76 -11.47 14.85
N PHE A 253 -16.74 -12.32 14.67
CA PHE A 253 -15.67 -12.56 15.63
C PHE A 253 -14.33 -11.93 15.21
N CYS A 254 -14.37 -10.96 14.28
CA CYS A 254 -13.20 -10.19 13.91
C CYS A 254 -13.02 -8.98 14.85
N ILE A 255 -11.94 -8.97 15.62
CA ILE A 255 -11.60 -7.88 16.56
C ILE A 255 -10.83 -6.73 15.89
N GLY A 256 -10.79 -6.69 14.56
CA GLY A 256 -10.20 -5.61 13.78
C GLY A 256 -8.70 -5.77 13.50
N ILE A 257 -8.02 -4.64 13.39
CA ILE A 257 -6.60 -4.58 13.03
C ILE A 257 -5.74 -4.77 14.27
N SER A 258 -4.72 -5.61 14.19
CA SER A 258 -3.67 -5.75 15.20
C SER A 258 -2.51 -4.80 14.93
N GLY A 259 -1.91 -4.27 15.99
CA GLY A 259 -0.73 -3.42 15.93
C GLY A 259 -1.00 -1.96 16.29
N SER A 260 -0.37 -1.04 15.61
CA SER A 260 -0.53 0.39 15.85
C SER A 260 -1.97 0.89 15.63
N TYR A 261 -2.75 0.18 14.84
CA TYR A 261 -4.12 0.53 14.46
C TYR A 261 -5.18 -0.27 15.20
N THR A 262 -4.82 -0.95 16.28
CA THR A 262 -5.75 -1.78 17.06
C THR A 262 -6.83 -0.94 17.69
N PRO A 263 -8.14 -1.25 17.45
CA PRO A 263 -9.26 -0.62 18.17
C PRO A 263 -9.33 -1.11 19.62
N GLU A 264 -10.11 -0.43 20.46
CA GLU A 264 -10.24 -0.75 21.90
C GLU A 264 -10.60 -2.21 22.15
N VAL A 265 -11.60 -2.74 21.45
CA VAL A 265 -12.01 -4.14 21.56
C VAL A 265 -10.87 -5.10 21.18
N GLY A 266 -10.07 -4.75 20.18
CA GLY A 266 -8.90 -5.51 19.78
C GLY A 266 -7.82 -5.52 20.87
N LEU A 267 -7.55 -4.38 21.51
CA LEU A 267 -6.61 -4.29 22.64
C LEU A 267 -7.05 -5.15 23.81
N GLU A 268 -8.35 -5.09 24.16
CA GLU A 268 -8.93 -5.85 25.25
C GLU A 268 -8.73 -7.36 25.07
N TYR A 269 -9.03 -7.91 23.88
CA TYR A 269 -8.99 -9.36 23.67
C TYR A 269 -7.60 -9.88 23.28
N LEU A 270 -6.77 -9.08 22.61
CA LEU A 270 -5.37 -9.45 22.37
C LEU A 270 -4.59 -9.59 23.69
N ALA A 271 -4.82 -8.69 24.65
CA ALA A 271 -4.16 -8.75 25.97
C ALA A 271 -4.58 -9.98 26.80
N GLN A 272 -5.74 -10.58 26.53
CA GLN A 272 -6.25 -11.77 27.18
C GLN A 272 -5.86 -13.06 26.47
N ALA A 273 -5.33 -12.99 25.24
CA ALA A 273 -4.97 -14.17 24.46
C ALA A 273 -3.88 -15.00 25.18
N ASP A 274 -4.03 -16.32 25.17
CA ASP A 274 -3.02 -17.28 25.61
C ASP A 274 -2.27 -17.92 24.43
N PHE A 275 -2.84 -17.78 23.21
CA PHE A 275 -2.21 -18.26 21.99
C PHE A 275 -2.55 -17.37 20.78
N VAL A 276 -1.54 -16.96 20.02
CA VAL A 276 -1.70 -16.23 18.75
C VAL A 276 -1.10 -17.03 17.61
N ILE A 277 -1.89 -17.23 16.55
CA ILE A 277 -1.45 -17.87 15.31
C ILE A 277 -1.35 -16.77 14.26
N ALA A 278 -0.13 -16.44 13.84
CA ALA A 278 0.16 -15.44 12.83
C ALA A 278 0.33 -16.10 11.46
N ALA A 279 -0.69 -16.02 10.61
CA ALA A 279 -0.71 -16.62 9.29
C ALA A 279 -0.31 -15.60 8.21
N GLY A 280 0.79 -15.87 7.47
CA GLY A 280 1.29 -14.97 6.42
C GLY A 280 1.54 -13.56 6.94
N CYS A 281 2.12 -13.44 8.13
CA CYS A 281 2.35 -12.20 8.83
C CYS A 281 3.82 -12.09 9.23
N SER A 282 4.49 -11.02 8.78
CA SER A 282 5.91 -10.77 9.08
C SER A 282 6.21 -10.49 10.56
N LEU A 283 5.20 -10.23 11.39
CA LEU A 283 5.33 -9.83 12.78
C LEU A 283 6.23 -8.59 13.00
N ALA A 284 6.30 -7.72 11.97
CA ALA A 284 6.97 -6.43 12.09
C ALA A 284 6.46 -5.65 13.32
N TYR A 285 7.29 -4.77 13.89
CA TYR A 285 6.96 -4.03 15.11
C TYR A 285 5.53 -3.45 15.10
N HIS A 286 5.15 -2.79 13.99
CA HIS A 286 3.82 -2.18 13.86
C HIS A 286 2.65 -3.17 13.80
N ALA A 287 2.90 -4.48 13.65
CA ALA A 287 1.85 -5.50 13.63
C ALA A 287 1.45 -6.01 15.03
N GLY A 288 2.32 -5.86 16.02
CA GLY A 288 2.08 -6.40 17.36
C GLY A 288 2.80 -5.68 18.50
N GLY A 289 3.46 -4.55 18.23
CA GLY A 289 4.25 -3.83 19.24
C GLY A 289 5.38 -4.68 19.82
N GLY A 290 6.03 -5.51 18.98
CA GLY A 290 7.05 -6.44 19.48
C GLY A 290 6.49 -7.52 20.42
N GLY A 291 5.20 -7.88 20.31
CA GLY A 291 4.53 -8.86 21.17
C GLY A 291 3.84 -8.25 22.40
N GLN A 292 3.97 -6.95 22.62
CA GLN A 292 3.37 -6.27 23.80
C GLN A 292 1.85 -6.31 23.82
N LEU A 293 1.19 -6.49 22.65
CA LEU A 293 -0.28 -6.56 22.58
C LEU A 293 -0.84 -7.88 23.14
N TRP A 294 -0.03 -8.93 23.24
CA TRP A 294 -0.41 -10.26 23.75
C TRP A 294 0.64 -10.83 24.70
N PRO A 295 0.90 -10.16 25.82
CA PRO A 295 2.06 -10.42 26.69
C PRO A 295 2.06 -11.84 27.32
N LYS A 296 0.91 -12.52 27.34
CA LYS A 296 0.73 -13.86 27.91
C LYS A 296 0.67 -14.98 26.86
N ALA A 297 0.56 -14.62 25.57
CA ALA A 297 0.29 -15.60 24.54
C ALA A 297 1.56 -16.32 24.09
N LYS A 298 1.44 -17.62 23.88
CA LYS A 298 2.36 -18.35 23.00
C LYS A 298 2.08 -17.95 21.56
N MET A 299 3.13 -17.85 20.73
CA MET A 299 2.97 -17.44 19.35
C MET A 299 3.51 -18.49 18.39
N LEU A 300 2.67 -18.87 17.41
CA LEU A 300 3.02 -19.67 16.26
C LEU A 300 2.95 -18.79 15.01
N GLN A 301 4.04 -18.67 14.27
CA GLN A 301 4.08 -18.04 12.96
C GLN A 301 4.00 -19.10 11.86
N ILE A 302 3.06 -18.94 10.94
CA ILE A 302 2.93 -19.74 9.70
C ILE A 302 3.32 -18.82 8.55
N ASP A 303 4.50 -19.02 8.00
CA ASP A 303 5.04 -18.20 6.92
C ASP A 303 6.03 -19.01 6.06
N ILE A 304 6.24 -18.60 4.82
CA ILE A 304 7.25 -19.19 3.94
C ILE A 304 8.66 -18.75 4.33
N ASP A 305 8.78 -17.59 4.96
CA ASP A 305 10.04 -16.99 5.40
C ASP A 305 9.83 -16.24 6.73
N PRO A 306 10.12 -16.85 7.89
CA PRO A 306 9.97 -16.22 9.19
C PRO A 306 10.90 -15.02 9.35
N VAL A 307 10.36 -13.81 9.41
CA VAL A 307 11.12 -12.54 9.44
C VAL A 307 11.10 -11.83 10.80
N ALA A 308 10.45 -12.39 11.82
CA ALA A 308 10.32 -11.75 13.13
C ALA A 308 11.68 -11.35 13.74
N VAL A 309 12.71 -12.19 13.57
CA VAL A 309 14.07 -11.96 14.08
C VAL A 309 14.81 -10.88 13.28
N SER A 310 14.44 -10.63 12.01
CA SER A 310 15.16 -9.70 11.13
C SER A 310 15.08 -8.23 11.57
N GLN A 311 14.12 -7.90 12.46
CA GLN A 311 13.98 -6.57 13.05
C GLN A 311 14.58 -6.47 14.47
N GLY A 312 15.44 -7.40 14.84
CA GLY A 312 16.06 -7.46 16.18
C GLY A 312 15.09 -7.84 17.30
N GLN A 313 13.92 -8.39 16.98
CA GLN A 313 12.89 -8.77 17.92
C GLN A 313 12.49 -10.24 17.74
N GLU A 314 12.51 -11.00 18.83
CA GLU A 314 11.99 -12.37 18.86
C GLU A 314 10.50 -12.32 19.29
N VAL A 315 9.59 -12.20 18.34
CA VAL A 315 8.15 -12.15 18.60
C VAL A 315 7.54 -13.54 18.59
N ALA A 316 7.98 -14.42 17.69
CA ALA A 316 7.53 -15.82 17.62
C ALA A 316 8.70 -16.78 17.87
N ARG A 317 8.47 -17.78 18.73
CA ARG A 317 9.43 -18.88 19.02
C ARG A 317 9.08 -20.17 18.32
N HIS A 318 7.87 -20.26 17.77
CA HIS A 318 7.39 -21.44 17.07
C HIS A 318 7.04 -21.05 15.64
N HIS A 319 7.58 -21.79 14.70
CA HIS A 319 7.41 -21.54 13.28
C HIS A 319 6.90 -22.80 12.58
N LEU A 320 5.90 -22.62 11.70
CA LEU A 320 5.47 -23.61 10.72
C LEU A 320 5.79 -23.04 9.35
N ARG A 321 6.88 -23.49 8.73
CA ARG A 321 7.27 -23.02 7.40
C ARG A 321 6.34 -23.58 6.35
N ALA A 322 5.45 -22.74 5.82
CA ALA A 322 4.48 -23.13 4.81
C ALA A 322 3.87 -21.92 4.13
N ASP A 323 3.28 -22.14 2.95
CA ASP A 323 2.23 -21.27 2.41
C ASP A 323 1.13 -21.08 3.47
N ALA A 324 0.66 -19.84 3.67
CA ALA A 324 -0.25 -19.51 4.76
C ALA A 324 -1.55 -20.35 4.71
N ARG A 325 -2.11 -20.56 3.50
CA ARG A 325 -3.32 -21.38 3.33
C ARG A 325 -3.06 -22.83 3.65
N LEU A 326 -2.04 -23.44 3.04
CA LEU A 326 -1.71 -24.85 3.24
C LEU A 326 -1.32 -25.15 4.70
N GLY A 327 -0.54 -24.26 5.34
CA GLY A 327 -0.15 -24.41 6.74
C GLY A 327 -1.34 -24.34 7.68
N VAL A 328 -2.26 -23.39 7.48
CA VAL A 328 -3.49 -23.25 8.27
C VAL A 328 -4.43 -24.43 8.06
N GLU A 329 -4.61 -24.89 6.82
CA GLU A 329 -5.43 -26.08 6.49
C GLU A 329 -4.87 -27.34 7.18
N ALA A 330 -3.56 -27.60 7.06
CA ALA A 330 -2.91 -28.75 7.67
C ALA A 330 -3.00 -28.70 9.21
N LEU A 331 -2.74 -27.56 9.83
CA LEU A 331 -2.90 -27.39 11.27
C LEU A 331 -4.32 -27.66 11.72
N THR A 332 -5.34 -27.14 10.99
CA THR A 332 -6.75 -27.34 11.30
C THR A 332 -7.14 -28.83 11.24
N ALA A 333 -6.63 -29.55 10.23
CA ALA A 333 -6.87 -30.98 10.06
C ALA A 333 -6.23 -31.83 11.18
N ALA A 334 -5.06 -31.42 11.67
CA ALA A 334 -4.33 -32.13 12.74
C ALA A 334 -4.93 -31.91 14.14
N LEU A 335 -5.81 -30.92 14.32
CA LEU A 335 -6.47 -30.70 15.61
C LEU A 335 -7.55 -31.75 15.88
N PRO A 336 -7.61 -32.31 17.12
CA PRO A 336 -8.64 -33.28 17.49
C PRO A 336 -10.06 -32.69 17.32
N GLY A 337 -11.01 -33.54 16.95
CA GLY A 337 -12.42 -33.17 16.84
C GLY A 337 -12.93 -32.59 18.16
N ARG A 338 -13.39 -31.35 18.16
CA ARG A 338 -14.11 -30.78 19.31
C ARG A 338 -15.57 -31.25 19.25
N ASN A 339 -15.86 -32.40 19.87
CA ASN A 339 -17.23 -32.79 20.13
C ASN A 339 -17.73 -32.06 21.39
N GLY A 340 -18.65 -31.10 21.18
CA GLY A 340 -19.30 -30.35 22.27
C GLY A 340 -18.56 -29.04 22.61
N GLY A 341 -19.33 -27.95 22.66
CA GLY A 341 -18.81 -26.64 23.04
C GLY A 341 -18.13 -26.69 24.41
N ARG A 342 -16.85 -26.32 24.45
CA ARG A 342 -16.20 -26.04 25.75
C ARG A 342 -16.99 -24.91 26.39
N SER A 343 -17.40 -25.13 27.63
CA SER A 343 -17.84 -24.06 28.54
C SER A 343 -16.70 -23.03 28.60
N GLY A 344 -16.92 -21.82 28.04
CA GLY A 344 -15.88 -20.77 27.94
C GLY A 344 -15.39 -20.43 26.54
N SER A 345 -16.04 -20.89 25.46
CA SER A 345 -15.74 -20.45 24.11
C SER A 345 -15.83 -18.93 24.01
N TRP A 346 -14.78 -18.28 23.46
CA TRP A 346 -14.83 -16.86 23.13
C TRP A 346 -15.90 -16.52 22.08
N ARG A 347 -16.26 -17.48 21.22
CA ARG A 347 -17.28 -17.29 20.17
C ARG A 347 -18.67 -17.51 20.74
N SER A 348 -19.30 -16.45 21.20
CA SER A 348 -20.68 -16.43 21.68
C SER A 348 -21.46 -15.24 21.11
N ASP A 349 -22.79 -15.28 21.14
CA ASP A 349 -23.61 -14.14 20.68
C ASP A 349 -23.29 -12.86 21.47
N ALA A 350 -22.99 -12.98 22.75
CA ALA A 350 -22.58 -11.85 23.59
C ALA A 350 -21.25 -11.25 23.11
N MET A 351 -20.29 -12.10 22.69
CA MET A 351 -19.03 -11.64 22.13
C MET A 351 -19.25 -10.96 20.78
N ALA A 352 -20.04 -11.55 19.89
CA ALA A 352 -20.35 -10.94 18.59
C ALA A 352 -21.05 -9.57 18.76
N ALA A 353 -21.95 -9.45 19.71
CA ALA A 353 -22.59 -8.19 20.07
C ALA A 353 -21.55 -7.17 20.62
N ARG A 354 -20.67 -7.60 21.54
CA ARG A 354 -19.62 -6.75 22.10
C ARG A 354 -18.69 -6.19 21.03
N ILE A 355 -18.26 -7.02 20.06
CA ILE A 355 -17.41 -6.58 18.94
C ILE A 355 -18.17 -5.59 18.05
N ARG A 356 -19.38 -5.90 17.63
CA ARG A 356 -20.21 -5.07 16.75
C ARG A 356 -20.50 -3.70 17.35
N ASP A 357 -20.82 -3.65 18.65
CA ASP A 357 -21.32 -2.45 19.33
C ASP A 357 -20.18 -1.60 19.95
N SER A 358 -18.93 -2.11 19.88
CA SER A 358 -17.76 -1.36 20.37
C SER A 358 -17.35 -0.23 19.43
N LYS A 359 -17.02 0.92 20.01
CA LYS A 359 -16.36 2.00 19.28
C LYS A 359 -14.87 1.70 19.13
N PRO A 360 -14.25 2.05 18.00
CA PRO A 360 -12.79 1.92 17.85
C PRO A 360 -11.99 2.73 18.88
N ASP A 361 -12.54 3.89 19.27
CA ASP A 361 -12.01 4.79 20.29
C ASP A 361 -13.18 5.47 21.01
N SER A 362 -13.33 5.19 22.32
CA SER A 362 -14.40 5.73 23.16
C SER A 362 -14.01 7.00 23.93
N HIS A 363 -12.74 7.44 23.82
CA HIS A 363 -12.24 8.62 24.54
C HIS A 363 -13.00 9.89 24.14
N ALA A 364 -13.39 10.71 25.14
CA ALA A 364 -14.08 11.98 24.90
C ALA A 364 -13.07 13.10 24.66
N PHE A 365 -13.33 13.93 23.64
CA PHE A 365 -12.58 15.14 23.35
C PHE A 365 -13.51 16.34 23.27
N GLU A 366 -13.04 17.48 23.71
CA GLU A 366 -13.74 18.75 23.53
C GLU A 366 -13.42 19.31 22.14
N ILE A 367 -14.44 19.41 21.30
CA ILE A 367 -14.28 19.87 19.91
C ILE A 367 -14.64 21.35 19.82
N GLU A 368 -13.79 22.15 19.18
CA GLU A 368 -13.98 23.57 18.97
C GLU A 368 -15.21 23.83 18.07
N PRO A 369 -15.97 24.92 18.32
CA PRO A 369 -17.07 25.31 17.45
C PRO A 369 -16.64 25.48 15.98
N GLY A 370 -17.34 24.83 15.06
CA GLY A 370 -17.05 24.91 13.63
C GLY A 370 -15.99 23.94 13.13
N LEU A 371 -15.44 23.08 14.00
CA LEU A 371 -14.59 21.97 13.64
C LEU A 371 -15.31 20.63 13.83
N LEU A 372 -14.80 19.59 13.19
CA LEU A 372 -15.35 18.23 13.22
C LEU A 372 -14.47 17.29 14.04
N ASP A 373 -15.09 16.30 14.68
CA ASP A 373 -14.35 15.13 15.17
C ASP A 373 -14.03 14.20 14.00
N PRO A 374 -12.74 13.89 13.73
CA PRO A 374 -12.37 13.03 12.61
C PRO A 374 -13.01 11.63 12.68
N ARG A 375 -13.36 11.13 13.88
CA ARG A 375 -14.05 9.85 14.06
C ARG A 375 -15.48 9.91 13.52
N HIS A 376 -16.19 11.00 13.78
CA HIS A 376 -17.55 11.22 13.25
C HIS A 376 -17.54 11.40 11.72
N VAL A 377 -16.51 12.05 11.16
CA VAL A 377 -16.33 12.14 9.70
C VAL A 377 -16.20 10.75 9.10
N VAL A 378 -15.34 9.89 9.67
CA VAL A 378 -15.15 8.52 9.18
C VAL A 378 -16.42 7.67 9.33
N GLU A 379 -17.13 7.78 10.45
CA GLU A 379 -18.43 7.09 10.66
C GLU A 379 -19.47 7.50 9.60
N ALA A 380 -19.57 8.80 9.31
CA ALA A 380 -20.49 9.31 8.30
C ALA A 380 -20.12 8.83 6.89
N LEU A 381 -18.83 8.88 6.55
CA LEU A 381 -18.31 8.37 5.28
C LEU A 381 -18.46 6.85 5.14
N GLU A 382 -18.27 6.08 6.23
CA GLU A 382 -18.49 4.64 6.22
C GLU A 382 -19.94 4.28 5.87
N LYS A 383 -20.91 5.08 6.32
CA LYS A 383 -22.33 4.91 6.00
C LYS A 383 -22.68 5.36 4.58
N ALA A 384 -22.05 6.44 4.10
CA ALA A 384 -22.40 7.10 2.85
C ALA A 384 -21.71 6.51 1.61
N LEU A 385 -20.45 6.05 1.74
CA LEU A 385 -19.65 5.59 0.60
C LEU A 385 -20.12 4.21 0.10
N PRO A 386 -20.35 4.03 -1.22
CA PRO A 386 -20.64 2.72 -1.81
C PRO A 386 -19.58 1.67 -1.48
N ARG A 387 -20.03 0.43 -1.25
CA ARG A 387 -19.18 -0.67 -0.78
C ARG A 387 -18.22 -1.20 -1.85
N ASP A 388 -18.52 -0.95 -3.11
CA ASP A 388 -17.73 -1.40 -4.26
C ASP A 388 -16.63 -0.41 -4.69
N TRP A 389 -16.56 0.78 -4.09
CA TRP A 389 -15.52 1.75 -4.37
C TRP A 389 -14.17 1.32 -3.80
N GLU A 390 -13.09 1.73 -4.47
CA GLU A 390 -11.73 1.48 -4.04
C GLU A 390 -11.30 2.48 -2.96
N MET A 391 -10.63 2.01 -1.91
CA MET A 391 -10.22 2.81 -0.77
C MET A 391 -8.69 2.89 -0.68
N VAL A 392 -8.14 4.08 -0.78
CA VAL A 392 -6.71 4.35 -0.64
C VAL A 392 -6.46 5.13 0.63
N ASN A 393 -5.63 4.57 1.49
CA ASN A 393 -5.25 5.18 2.76
C ASN A 393 -3.80 5.68 2.70
N SER A 394 -3.62 6.98 2.87
CA SER A 394 -2.30 7.61 2.98
C SER A 394 -1.67 7.43 4.37
N GLY A 395 -0.62 8.19 4.66
CA GLY A 395 0.11 8.21 5.92
C GLY A 395 -0.34 9.31 6.89
N GLY A 396 0.36 9.44 8.01
CA GLY A 396 0.11 10.45 9.01
C GLY A 396 -0.90 10.05 10.09
N HIS A 397 -1.23 11.01 10.97
CA HIS A 397 -2.12 10.81 12.10
C HIS A 397 -3.55 10.41 11.68
N CYS A 398 -4.10 11.07 10.66
CA CYS A 398 -5.44 10.81 10.12
C CYS A 398 -5.63 9.37 9.64
N SER A 399 -4.56 8.70 9.26
CA SER A 399 -4.62 7.32 8.74
C SER A 399 -5.16 6.31 9.75
N TRP A 400 -5.02 6.57 11.05
CA TRP A 400 -5.61 5.73 12.09
C TRP A 400 -7.14 5.73 11.98
N PHE A 401 -7.75 6.90 11.84
CA PHE A 401 -9.21 7.03 11.75
C PHE A 401 -9.76 6.30 10.53
N PHE A 402 -9.15 6.49 9.35
CA PHE A 402 -9.56 5.79 8.13
C PHE A 402 -9.37 4.28 8.19
N ALA A 403 -8.43 3.79 8.99
CA ALA A 403 -8.22 2.37 9.15
C ALA A 403 -9.40 1.69 9.87
N GLN A 404 -10.23 2.44 10.60
CA GLN A 404 -11.35 1.93 11.37
C GLN A 404 -12.66 1.76 10.58
N MET A 405 -12.61 1.73 9.25
CA MET A 405 -13.77 1.44 8.39
C MET A 405 -13.86 -0.10 8.17
N PRO A 406 -14.83 -0.81 8.79
CA PRO A 406 -14.78 -2.29 8.86
C PRO A 406 -15.48 -3.01 7.70
N SER A 407 -16.33 -2.33 6.93
CA SER A 407 -17.40 -3.00 6.19
C SER A 407 -17.09 -3.35 4.73
N ARG A 408 -15.81 -3.37 4.33
CA ARG A 408 -15.41 -3.69 2.95
C ARG A 408 -14.42 -4.84 2.90
N PRO A 409 -14.48 -5.67 1.85
CA PRO A 409 -13.52 -6.74 1.66
C PRO A 409 -12.12 -6.19 1.38
N GLN A 410 -11.11 -6.99 1.68
CA GLN A 410 -9.69 -6.60 1.63
C GLN A 410 -9.27 -6.07 0.25
N GLU A 411 -9.77 -6.63 -0.83
CA GLU A 411 -9.41 -6.22 -2.20
C GLU A 411 -9.83 -4.78 -2.54
N LYS A 412 -10.73 -4.18 -1.75
CA LYS A 412 -11.12 -2.77 -1.90
C LYS A 412 -10.12 -1.80 -1.26
N PHE A 413 -9.26 -2.27 -0.39
CA PHE A 413 -8.28 -1.42 0.28
C PHE A 413 -6.92 -1.44 -0.42
N LEU A 414 -6.26 -0.28 -0.43
CA LEU A 414 -4.83 -0.14 -0.70
C LEU A 414 -4.18 0.65 0.43
N THR A 415 -3.15 0.06 1.02
CA THR A 415 -2.25 0.74 1.94
C THR A 415 -0.82 0.29 1.65
N ILE A 416 0.09 1.24 1.43
CA ILE A 416 1.53 1.00 1.26
C ILE A 416 2.23 1.93 2.25
N ARG A 417 2.77 1.39 3.34
CA ARG A 417 3.35 2.16 4.46
C ARG A 417 4.67 1.61 4.97
N GLU A 418 5.28 0.72 4.25
CA GLU A 418 6.45 -0.05 4.66
C GLU A 418 7.72 0.82 4.84
N PHE A 419 7.71 2.06 4.32
CA PHE A 419 8.78 3.05 4.51
C PHE A 419 8.35 4.28 5.35
N GLY A 420 7.04 4.43 5.61
CA GLY A 420 6.52 5.50 6.48
C GLY A 420 6.45 6.90 5.86
N ALA A 421 6.81 7.08 4.59
CA ALA A 421 6.73 8.38 3.92
C ALA A 421 5.26 8.82 3.74
N ILE A 422 4.98 10.09 4.03
CA ILE A 422 3.73 10.78 3.67
C ILE A 422 3.86 11.42 2.27
N GLY A 423 2.78 12.00 1.75
CA GLY A 423 2.74 12.60 0.40
C GLY A 423 2.42 11.62 -0.72
N ASN A 424 2.44 10.32 -0.47
CA ASN A 424 2.19 9.29 -1.49
C ASN A 424 0.71 9.08 -1.83
N GLY A 425 -0.21 9.57 -1.01
CA GLY A 425 -1.65 9.26 -1.10
C GLY A 425 -2.24 9.54 -2.46
N ILE A 426 -2.05 10.74 -2.99
CA ILE A 426 -2.57 11.15 -4.31
C ILE A 426 -2.02 10.27 -5.44
N SER A 427 -0.73 9.93 -5.38
CA SER A 427 -0.08 9.06 -6.37
C SER A 427 -0.63 7.64 -6.31
N PHE A 428 -0.82 7.11 -5.09
CA PHE A 428 -1.44 5.79 -4.92
C PHE A 428 -2.87 5.77 -5.47
N ALA A 429 -3.66 6.83 -5.24
CA ALA A 429 -5.01 6.93 -5.79
C ALA A 429 -4.99 6.94 -7.32
N MET A 430 -4.06 7.66 -7.95
CA MET A 430 -3.86 7.65 -9.41
C MET A 430 -3.51 6.26 -9.93
N GLY A 431 -2.62 5.54 -9.23
CA GLY A 431 -2.23 4.17 -9.59
C GLY A 431 -3.41 3.19 -9.51
N VAL A 432 -4.24 3.29 -8.45
CA VAL A 432 -5.46 2.48 -8.32
C VAL A 432 -6.48 2.83 -9.39
N ALA A 433 -6.71 4.12 -9.67
CA ALA A 433 -7.64 4.57 -10.71
C ALA A 433 -7.20 4.12 -12.12
N ALA A 434 -5.89 4.03 -12.36
CA ALA A 434 -5.36 3.47 -13.61
C ALA A 434 -5.56 1.95 -13.69
N ALA A 435 -5.45 1.23 -12.56
CA ALA A 435 -5.65 -0.21 -12.47
C ALA A 435 -7.13 -0.62 -12.49
N ARG A 436 -8.04 0.27 -12.10
CA ARG A 436 -9.50 0.05 -12.00
C ARG A 436 -10.26 1.24 -12.62
N PRO A 437 -10.12 1.46 -13.94
CA PRO A 437 -10.67 2.65 -14.62
C PRO A 437 -12.20 2.74 -14.55
N GLU A 438 -12.87 1.62 -14.33
CA GLU A 438 -14.33 1.53 -14.18
C GLU A 438 -14.83 1.81 -12.76
N ARG A 439 -13.93 2.00 -11.79
CA ARG A 439 -14.26 2.18 -10.38
C ARG A 439 -13.98 3.60 -9.91
N THR A 440 -14.74 4.06 -8.95
CA THR A 440 -14.41 5.25 -8.18
C THR A 440 -13.37 4.91 -7.12
N VAL A 441 -12.36 5.74 -7.01
CA VAL A 441 -11.32 5.65 -5.97
C VAL A 441 -11.56 6.72 -4.93
N VAL A 442 -11.55 6.36 -3.66
CA VAL A 442 -11.56 7.31 -2.54
C VAL A 442 -10.18 7.34 -1.91
N LEU A 443 -9.54 8.49 -1.97
CA LEU A 443 -8.31 8.75 -1.24
C LEU A 443 -8.65 9.39 0.11
N PHE A 444 -8.12 8.80 1.17
CA PHE A 444 -8.11 9.41 2.50
C PHE A 444 -6.71 9.94 2.81
N ASP A 445 -6.58 11.24 2.96
CA ASP A 445 -5.29 11.90 3.19
C ASP A 445 -5.40 12.99 4.26
N GLY A 446 -4.27 13.36 4.84
CA GLY A 446 -4.12 14.55 5.67
C GLY A 446 -3.72 15.75 4.80
N ASP A 447 -4.00 16.94 5.29
CA ASP A 447 -3.66 18.22 4.65
C ASP A 447 -2.17 18.36 4.37
N GLY A 448 -1.31 18.11 5.37
CA GLY A 448 0.14 18.17 5.22
C GLY A 448 0.69 17.14 4.21
N SER A 449 0.08 15.95 4.13
CA SER A 449 0.46 14.92 3.17
C SER A 449 0.03 15.29 1.74
N LEU A 450 -1.22 15.73 1.56
CA LEU A 450 -1.74 16.11 0.25
C LEU A 450 -0.97 17.31 -0.34
N MET A 451 -0.60 18.28 0.52
CA MET A 451 0.13 19.48 0.10
C MET A 451 1.48 19.16 -0.53
N MET A 452 2.15 18.07 -0.14
CA MET A 452 3.46 17.69 -0.71
C MET A 452 3.41 17.43 -2.23
N HIS A 453 2.27 16.95 -2.74
CA HIS A 453 2.10 16.64 -4.18
C HIS A 453 0.76 17.15 -4.72
N VAL A 454 0.30 18.29 -4.23
CA VAL A 454 -0.99 18.90 -4.61
C VAL A 454 -1.11 19.20 -6.10
N GLN A 455 0.01 19.43 -6.80
CA GLN A 455 0.07 19.64 -8.26
C GLN A 455 -0.47 18.45 -9.06
N GLU A 456 -0.53 17.25 -8.48
CA GLU A 456 -1.11 16.08 -9.15
C GLU A 456 -2.64 16.15 -9.31
N LEU A 457 -3.30 17.15 -8.72
CA LEU A 457 -4.70 17.48 -9.05
C LEU A 457 -4.86 17.80 -10.55
N GLU A 458 -3.84 18.41 -11.16
CA GLU A 458 -3.81 18.61 -12.61
C GLU A 458 -3.75 17.28 -13.37
N THR A 459 -2.89 16.35 -12.91
CA THR A 459 -2.80 15.01 -13.49
C THR A 459 -4.13 14.26 -13.43
N ILE A 460 -4.81 14.31 -12.29
CA ILE A 460 -6.14 13.70 -12.10
C ILE A 460 -7.14 14.27 -13.11
N LYS A 461 -7.18 15.60 -13.27
CA LYS A 461 -8.05 16.27 -14.24
C LYS A 461 -7.71 15.90 -15.68
N ARG A 462 -6.43 16.04 -16.06
CA ARG A 462 -5.95 15.80 -17.43
C ARG A 462 -6.24 14.38 -17.90
N HIS A 463 -6.04 13.40 -17.02
CA HIS A 463 -6.27 11.99 -17.34
C HIS A 463 -7.68 11.51 -16.98
N ARG A 464 -8.57 12.40 -16.52
CA ARG A 464 -9.97 12.11 -16.15
C ARG A 464 -10.09 10.92 -15.20
N LEU A 465 -9.23 10.89 -14.18
CA LEU A 465 -9.26 9.83 -13.18
C LEU A 465 -10.43 10.09 -12.22
N ASN A 466 -11.27 9.09 -11.99
CA ASN A 466 -12.42 9.20 -11.11
C ASN A 466 -11.99 9.00 -9.64
N ILE A 467 -11.60 10.09 -8.98
CA ILE A 467 -11.05 10.07 -7.62
C ILE A 467 -11.79 11.07 -6.74
N LEU A 468 -12.30 10.62 -5.61
CA LEU A 468 -12.74 11.46 -4.50
C LEU A 468 -11.59 11.57 -3.49
N ILE A 469 -11.07 12.77 -3.27
CA ILE A 469 -10.05 13.02 -2.27
C ILE A 469 -10.73 13.55 -1.01
N VAL A 470 -10.64 12.81 0.08
CA VAL A 470 -11.11 13.18 1.43
C VAL A 470 -9.90 13.67 2.21
N VAL A 471 -9.88 14.96 2.53
CA VAL A 471 -8.81 15.60 3.30
C VAL A 471 -9.27 15.77 4.74
N MET A 472 -8.53 15.16 5.68
CA MET A 472 -8.62 15.50 7.10
C MET A 472 -7.67 16.69 7.35
N ASN A 473 -8.25 17.87 7.39
CA ASN A 473 -7.53 19.13 7.51
C ASN A 473 -7.56 19.57 8.97
N ASP A 474 -6.48 19.32 9.71
CA ASP A 474 -6.27 19.79 11.08
C ASP A 474 -5.30 20.98 11.13
N GLY A 475 -4.86 21.47 9.97
CA GLY A 475 -3.94 22.62 9.84
C GLY A 475 -2.52 22.33 10.30
N ALA A 476 -2.12 21.03 10.36
CA ALA A 476 -0.87 20.64 10.99
C ALA A 476 -0.34 19.28 10.52
N TYR A 477 0.92 19.00 10.87
CA TYR A 477 1.40 17.64 10.98
C TYR A 477 0.95 17.07 12.33
N GLY A 478 -0.32 16.64 12.42
CA GLY A 478 -0.95 16.26 13.70
C GLY A 478 -0.20 15.20 14.51
N SER A 479 0.52 14.27 13.86
CA SER A 479 1.36 13.29 14.55
C SER A 479 2.47 13.97 15.36
N GLU A 480 3.12 14.95 14.79
CA GLU A 480 4.23 15.71 15.38
C GLU A 480 3.71 16.67 16.45
N VAL A 481 2.60 17.35 16.20
CA VAL A 481 1.92 18.20 17.20
C VAL A 481 1.62 17.43 18.47
N HIS A 482 1.01 16.24 18.37
CA HIS A 482 0.68 15.45 19.56
C HIS A 482 1.91 14.94 20.32
N LYS A 483 3.00 14.60 19.61
CA LYS A 483 4.27 14.23 20.25
C LYS A 483 4.88 15.41 21.02
N PHE A 484 4.96 16.59 20.40
CA PHE A 484 5.44 17.80 21.07
C PHE A 484 4.60 18.13 22.29
N ARG A 485 3.27 18.10 22.20
CA ARG A 485 2.37 18.31 23.34
C ARG A 485 2.63 17.31 24.47
N SER A 486 2.86 16.03 24.14
CA SER A 486 3.15 15.00 25.15
C SER A 486 4.49 15.20 25.87
N GLU A 487 5.43 15.88 25.25
CA GLU A 487 6.77 16.17 25.78
C GLU A 487 6.88 17.61 26.35
N GLY A 488 5.82 18.42 26.22
CA GLY A 488 5.83 19.82 26.62
C GLY A 488 6.75 20.71 25.78
N MET A 489 6.96 20.32 24.51
CA MET A 489 7.79 21.05 23.56
C MET A 489 6.97 22.00 22.69
N PRO A 490 7.57 23.09 22.15
CA PRO A 490 6.92 23.97 21.18
C PRO A 490 6.52 23.22 19.90
N GLU A 491 5.29 23.44 19.42
CA GLU A 491 4.73 22.77 18.25
C GLU A 491 4.66 23.64 17.00
N ASP A 492 5.06 24.90 17.07
CA ASP A 492 4.92 25.92 16.01
C ASP A 492 5.47 25.46 14.65
N GLY A 493 6.54 24.66 14.64
CA GLY A 493 7.13 24.11 13.43
C GLY A 493 6.27 23.08 12.71
N SER A 494 5.22 22.57 13.36
CA SER A 494 4.32 21.55 12.83
C SER A 494 2.90 22.07 12.57
N VAL A 495 2.60 23.33 12.94
CA VAL A 495 1.30 23.98 12.74
C VAL A 495 1.42 25.02 11.63
N PHE A 496 0.60 24.88 10.59
CA PHE A 496 0.61 25.79 9.43
C PHE A 496 -0.76 26.38 9.12
N GLY A 497 -1.79 26.00 9.86
CA GLY A 497 -3.16 26.52 9.71
C GLY A 497 -3.96 25.87 8.58
N TYR A 498 -5.26 26.13 8.58
CA TYR A 498 -6.19 25.55 7.59
C TYR A 498 -5.97 26.13 6.20
N CYS A 499 -5.61 25.27 5.24
CA CYS A 499 -5.54 25.61 3.82
C CYS A 499 -6.90 25.34 3.16
N ASP A 500 -7.33 26.18 2.20
CA ASP A 500 -8.55 25.96 1.40
C ASP A 500 -8.27 24.94 0.27
N PHE A 501 -8.27 23.67 0.58
CA PHE A 501 -8.09 22.60 -0.42
C PHE A 501 -9.24 22.56 -1.43
N ALA A 502 -10.45 22.94 -1.03
CA ALA A 502 -11.57 23.03 -1.94
C ALA A 502 -11.36 24.15 -2.98
N GLY A 503 -10.79 25.28 -2.56
CA GLY A 503 -10.40 26.39 -3.45
C GLY A 503 -9.28 25.98 -4.41
N ILE A 504 -8.26 25.31 -3.91
CA ILE A 504 -7.16 24.76 -4.72
C ILE A 504 -7.71 23.78 -5.78
N ALA A 505 -8.60 22.86 -5.41
CA ALA A 505 -9.22 21.93 -6.34
C ALA A 505 -9.97 22.66 -7.47
N ARG A 506 -10.76 23.68 -7.12
CA ARG A 506 -11.47 24.51 -8.10
C ARG A 506 -10.52 25.25 -9.04
N ALA A 507 -9.38 25.75 -8.55
CA ALA A 507 -8.36 26.39 -9.37
C ALA A 507 -7.75 25.42 -10.40
N PHE A 508 -7.61 24.13 -10.05
CA PHE A 508 -7.22 23.07 -11.00
C PHE A 508 -8.40 22.60 -11.89
N GLY A 509 -9.62 23.11 -11.69
CA GLY A 509 -10.82 22.75 -12.44
C GLY A 509 -11.45 21.43 -12.04
N LEU A 510 -11.27 21.02 -10.78
CA LEU A 510 -11.97 19.94 -10.12
C LEU A 510 -13.11 20.48 -9.26
N ALA A 511 -14.04 19.62 -8.82
CA ALA A 511 -14.99 19.99 -7.79
C ALA A 511 -14.30 20.10 -6.44
N GLY A 512 -14.72 21.05 -5.59
CA GLY A 512 -14.16 21.23 -4.26
C GLY A 512 -15.21 21.73 -3.27
N LYS A 513 -15.31 21.08 -2.09
CA LYS A 513 -16.22 21.44 -1.01
C LYS A 513 -15.50 21.38 0.34
N THR A 514 -15.63 22.44 1.14
CA THR A 514 -15.19 22.47 2.53
C THR A 514 -16.35 22.12 3.47
N PHE A 515 -16.09 21.22 4.43
CA PHE A 515 -17.06 20.75 5.41
C PHE A 515 -16.70 21.26 6.81
N LYS A 516 -17.65 21.93 7.44
CA LYS A 516 -17.65 22.33 8.87
C LYS A 516 -18.79 21.67 9.66
N ASN A 517 -19.66 20.96 8.97
CA ASN A 517 -20.68 20.05 9.49
C ASN A 517 -20.93 18.94 8.45
N LEU A 518 -21.69 17.93 8.80
CA LEU A 518 -21.92 16.75 7.96
C LEU A 518 -23.33 16.71 7.34
N ASP A 519 -24.14 17.77 7.50
CA ASP A 519 -25.56 17.78 7.12
C ASP A 519 -25.75 17.60 5.60
N ASP A 520 -24.87 18.23 4.81
CA ASP A 520 -24.90 18.16 3.34
C ASP A 520 -24.30 16.87 2.76
N LEU A 521 -23.64 16.04 3.57
CA LEU A 521 -22.86 14.89 3.08
C LEU A 521 -23.67 13.92 2.20
N PRO A 522 -24.91 13.51 2.56
CA PRO A 522 -25.69 12.60 1.71
C PRO A 522 -26.02 13.19 0.34
N LYS A 523 -26.36 14.49 0.27
CA LYS A 523 -26.66 15.19 -0.97
C LYS A 523 -25.42 15.27 -1.87
N LEU A 524 -24.29 15.71 -1.31
CA LEU A 524 -23.02 15.84 -2.03
C LEU A 524 -22.48 14.49 -2.50
N MET A 525 -22.73 13.42 -1.74
CA MET A 525 -22.39 12.06 -2.15
C MET A 525 -23.18 11.65 -3.40
N ALA A 526 -24.48 11.90 -3.42
CA ALA A 526 -25.32 11.60 -4.58
C ALA A 526 -24.90 12.42 -5.82
N GLU A 527 -24.61 13.71 -5.65
CA GLU A 527 -24.12 14.59 -6.71
C GLU A 527 -22.76 14.12 -7.26
N PHE A 528 -21.82 13.75 -6.38
CA PHE A 528 -20.52 13.22 -6.78
C PHE A 528 -20.67 11.91 -7.54
N ALA A 529 -21.42 10.94 -7.02
CA ALA A 529 -21.64 9.63 -7.67
C ALA A 529 -22.26 9.79 -9.07
N ALA A 530 -23.15 10.76 -9.26
CA ALA A 530 -23.77 11.05 -10.56
C ALA A 530 -22.82 11.79 -11.52
N SER A 531 -21.84 12.55 -11.00
CA SER A 531 -21.00 13.44 -11.82
C SER A 531 -19.93 12.68 -12.62
N GLY A 532 -19.42 11.54 -12.09
CA GLY A 532 -18.27 10.82 -12.63
C GLY A 532 -16.97 11.65 -12.68
N ARG A 533 -16.89 12.76 -11.94
CA ARG A 533 -15.76 13.70 -11.96
C ARG A 533 -15.02 13.66 -10.63
N ALA A 534 -13.70 13.86 -10.68
CA ALA A 534 -12.91 13.97 -9.47
C ALA A 534 -13.29 15.19 -8.62
N ALA A 535 -13.20 15.01 -7.29
CA ALA A 535 -13.51 16.05 -6.32
C ALA A 535 -12.55 16.00 -5.12
N VAL A 536 -12.40 17.15 -4.46
CA VAL A 536 -11.73 17.28 -3.16
C VAL A 536 -12.75 17.71 -2.11
N TRP A 537 -12.89 16.91 -1.08
CA TRP A 537 -13.71 17.17 0.09
C TRP A 537 -12.81 17.47 1.27
N ASP A 538 -12.80 18.72 1.69
CA ASP A 538 -11.95 19.30 2.71
C ASP A 538 -12.70 19.36 4.04
N PHE A 539 -12.42 18.42 4.96
CA PHE A 539 -13.04 18.35 6.27
C PHE A 539 -12.16 19.05 7.29
N HIS A 540 -12.61 20.20 7.81
CA HIS A 540 -11.94 20.90 8.89
C HIS A 540 -12.17 20.15 10.19
N VAL A 541 -11.13 19.49 10.69
CA VAL A 541 -11.19 18.66 11.90
C VAL A 541 -10.41 19.27 13.04
N SER A 542 -10.78 18.93 14.28
CA SER A 542 -10.07 19.36 15.46
C SER A 542 -8.72 18.66 15.60
N ASP A 543 -7.68 19.40 15.87
CA ASP A 543 -6.34 18.91 16.20
C ASP A 543 -6.21 18.41 17.65
N LYS A 544 -7.30 18.47 18.45
CA LYS A 544 -7.35 17.91 19.81
C LYS A 544 -7.61 16.43 19.86
N VAL A 545 -8.14 15.84 18.79
CA VAL A 545 -8.49 14.41 18.75
C VAL A 545 -7.24 13.56 18.50
N VAL A 546 -6.64 13.10 19.57
CA VAL A 546 -5.42 12.26 19.54
C VAL A 546 -5.79 10.80 19.32
N SER A 547 -5.21 10.16 18.30
CA SER A 547 -5.45 8.73 18.05
C SER A 547 -4.95 7.84 19.19
N PRO A 548 -5.61 6.69 19.45
CA PRO A 548 -5.18 5.76 20.50
C PRO A 548 -3.73 5.32 20.38
N THR A 549 -3.20 5.21 19.16
CA THR A 549 -1.79 4.87 18.92
C THR A 549 -0.85 5.90 19.54
N ILE A 550 -1.11 7.17 19.30
CA ILE A 550 -0.26 8.25 19.83
C ILE A 550 -0.41 8.33 21.34
N ARG A 551 -1.64 8.26 21.88
CA ARG A 551 -1.85 8.26 23.33
C ARG A 551 -1.11 7.12 24.05
N ARG A 552 -1.01 5.94 23.43
CA ARG A 552 -0.24 4.80 24.00
C ARG A 552 1.26 5.00 23.89
N ALA A 553 1.74 5.48 22.76
CA ALA A 553 3.17 5.65 22.50
C ALA A 553 3.76 6.88 23.19
N HIS A 554 2.95 7.93 23.36
CA HIS A 554 3.32 9.23 23.90
C HIS A 554 2.25 9.68 24.92
N PRO A 555 2.18 9.05 26.11
CA PRO A 555 1.21 9.45 27.14
C PRO A 555 1.54 10.84 27.66
N HIS A 556 0.52 11.70 27.79
CA HIS A 556 0.69 13.05 28.32
C HIS A 556 1.22 13.01 29.76
N PRO A 557 2.13 13.92 30.17
CA PRO A 557 2.72 13.92 31.51
C PRO A 557 1.70 13.95 32.65
N ALA A 558 0.52 14.59 32.45
CA ALA A 558 -0.56 14.64 33.42
C ALA A 558 -1.33 13.31 33.59
N THR A 559 -1.04 12.28 32.77
CA THR A 559 -1.69 10.95 32.82
C THR A 559 -0.72 9.85 33.29
N LYS A 560 0.50 10.22 33.66
CA LYS A 560 1.47 9.36 34.36
C LYS A 560 1.32 9.51 35.88
#